data_727d41e766f1519688e1c79688ec440a
#
_entry.id   727d41e766f1519688e1c79688ec440a
#
_cell.length_a   1.000
_cell.length_b   1.000
_cell.length_c   1.000
_cell.angle_alpha   90.00
_cell.angle_beta   90.00
_cell.angle_gamma   90.00
#
_symmetry.space_group_name_H-M   'P 1'
#
loop_
_entity.id
_entity.type
_entity.pdbx_description
1 polymer ?
#
loop_
_entity_poly.entity_id
_entity_poly.type
_entity_poly.pdbx_seq_one_letter_code
_entity_poly.pdbx_strand_id
1 'polypeptide(L)'
;MKKLSICFLILVSGLWSQHYQVDFPSEEFKTRWKGVFEQIGDEAVAVVQGFPLSNGFIMPRQTNAFYYLSGIETPHAYILLDGRDKKVTLYMPPRNERLERSEGRILNAGDEKLIKKLVGVDAVYSTDVMRENFPPDLDRGTVIYTMFTPAEGQGQSRYELEVANASIAADPWDGRISRESRLVQLLRTRNRRNEVKDLTPIIDKLRSVKSPNEIALIRRASQLAGLGMMEAIKSTEPGAWEYQLDGVTRYVYLINGARLEAYRSITASGTENISNGHYYRNDSQLKSGDMVLMDYAPDFRYYVSDIGRMWPVNGTFEPWQRELLQIILEYRNVVLDIIRPGITTEQVLEEARQKMKPIMKRYKFSKKIYKNAAEKMVQTGGGILSHPVGLAVHDDGPYRHGPLKIGHVFSVDPQMWVPEENLYLRYEDTIVVTENGNENFTDFLPSELDELEKLVREKGMLQSFPKDSMKWNY
;
A
#
# COMPACT_ATOMS: atom_id res chain seq x y z
N MET A 1 12.68 61.02 -19.65
CA MET A 1 12.82 59.62 -19.15
C MET A 1 11.56 59.28 -18.36
N LYS A 2 10.60 58.55 -18.97
CA LYS A 2 9.35 58.14 -18.33
C LYS A 2 9.62 56.81 -17.64
N LYS A 3 9.50 56.75 -16.31
CA LYS A 3 9.56 55.50 -15.55
C LYS A 3 8.25 54.75 -15.75
N LEU A 4 8.33 53.58 -16.39
CA LEU A 4 7.22 52.62 -16.51
C LEU A 4 7.18 51.81 -15.23
N SER A 5 6.18 52.08 -14.36
CA SER A 5 5.89 51.22 -13.21
C SER A 5 5.08 50.03 -13.65
N ILE A 6 5.70 48.86 -13.72
CA ILE A 6 5.01 47.59 -13.93
C ILE A 6 4.43 47.14 -12.59
N CYS A 7 3.12 47.31 -12.41
CA CYS A 7 2.38 46.69 -11.32
C CYS A 7 2.27 45.18 -11.59
N PHE A 8 3.03 44.38 -10.86
CA PHE A 8 2.81 42.93 -10.75
C PHE A 8 1.52 42.73 -9.94
N LEU A 9 0.42 42.43 -10.62
CA LEU A 9 -0.76 41.86 -9.97
C LEU A 9 -0.41 40.41 -9.60
N ILE A 10 -0.01 40.22 -8.34
CA ILE A 10 0.02 38.89 -7.72
C ILE A 10 -1.44 38.49 -7.53
N LEU A 11 -1.96 37.67 -8.43
CA LEU A 11 -3.17 36.91 -8.20
C LEU A 11 -2.88 35.95 -7.02
N VAL A 12 -3.22 36.40 -5.81
CA VAL A 12 -3.36 35.52 -4.66
C VAL A 12 -4.61 34.68 -4.96
N SER A 13 -4.44 33.60 -5.71
CA SER A 13 -5.41 32.49 -5.68
C SER A 13 -5.43 32.05 -4.23
N GLY A 14 -6.54 32.33 -3.53
CA GLY A 14 -6.74 31.88 -2.17
C GLY A 14 -6.48 30.38 -2.12
N LEU A 15 -5.44 29.99 -1.36
CA LEU A 15 -5.17 28.60 -1.01
C LEU A 15 -6.28 28.14 -0.06
N TRP A 16 -7.45 27.88 -0.63
CA TRP A 16 -8.49 27.13 0.06
C TRP A 16 -7.98 25.70 0.20
N SER A 17 -8.00 25.17 1.40
CA SER A 17 -7.68 23.76 1.64
C SER A 17 -8.46 22.90 0.67
N GLN A 18 -7.76 22.24 -0.25
CA GLN A 18 -8.36 21.41 -1.25
C GLN A 18 -8.86 20.12 -0.59
N HIS A 19 -10.17 19.86 -0.70
CA HIS A 19 -10.88 18.76 -0.04
C HIS A 19 -11.29 17.65 -1.04
N TYR A 20 -10.54 17.51 -2.13
CA TYR A 20 -10.74 16.50 -3.17
C TYR A 20 -9.44 16.22 -3.90
N GLN A 21 -9.35 15.03 -4.50
CA GLN A 21 -8.18 14.61 -5.27
C GLN A 21 -8.04 15.37 -6.61
N VAL A 22 -6.81 15.50 -7.09
CA VAL A 22 -6.45 16.05 -8.41
C VAL A 22 -5.38 15.20 -9.12
N ASP A 23 -5.04 14.06 -8.58
CA ASP A 23 -3.99 13.18 -9.10
C ASP A 23 -4.46 12.43 -10.35
N PHE A 24 -5.78 12.22 -10.46
CA PHE A 24 -6.39 11.50 -11.56
C PHE A 24 -7.34 12.40 -12.36
N PRO A 25 -7.14 12.55 -13.68
CA PRO A 25 -8.12 13.18 -14.55
C PRO A 25 -9.36 12.30 -14.71
N SER A 26 -10.50 12.90 -15.09
CA SER A 26 -11.75 12.17 -15.26
C SER A 26 -11.69 11.02 -16.28
N GLU A 27 -10.83 11.11 -17.28
CA GLU A 27 -10.59 10.09 -18.29
C GLU A 27 -10.04 8.79 -17.71
N GLU A 28 -9.29 8.88 -16.62
CA GLU A 28 -8.78 7.70 -15.93
C GLU A 28 -9.93 6.88 -15.33
N PHE A 29 -10.87 7.53 -14.66
CA PHE A 29 -12.05 6.85 -14.10
C PHE A 29 -12.91 6.24 -15.21
N LYS A 30 -13.11 6.95 -16.32
CA LYS A 30 -13.83 6.43 -17.50
C LYS A 30 -13.16 5.17 -18.06
N THR A 31 -11.83 5.13 -18.08
CA THR A 31 -11.07 3.95 -18.51
C THR A 31 -11.31 2.77 -17.57
N ARG A 32 -11.29 3.00 -16.25
CA ARG A 32 -11.59 1.99 -15.24
C ARG A 32 -13.01 1.47 -15.35
N TRP A 33 -13.99 2.36 -15.55
CA TRP A 33 -15.40 1.97 -15.75
C TRP A 33 -15.60 1.16 -17.04
N LYS A 34 -14.95 1.54 -18.12
CA LYS A 34 -14.97 0.78 -19.37
C LYS A 34 -14.51 -0.67 -19.11
N GLY A 35 -13.42 -0.84 -18.37
CA GLY A 35 -12.94 -2.18 -17.99
C GLY A 35 -13.96 -2.96 -17.16
N VAL A 36 -14.70 -2.32 -16.25
CA VAL A 36 -15.81 -2.96 -15.53
C VAL A 36 -16.94 -3.34 -16.47
N PHE A 37 -17.40 -2.43 -17.34
CA PHE A 37 -18.49 -2.68 -18.28
C PHE A 37 -18.19 -3.84 -19.25
N GLU A 38 -16.94 -3.95 -19.71
CA GLU A 38 -16.50 -5.06 -20.59
C GLU A 38 -16.61 -6.43 -19.89
N GLN A 39 -16.52 -6.47 -18.56
CA GLN A 39 -16.58 -7.72 -17.79
C GLN A 39 -18.00 -8.06 -17.31
N ILE A 40 -18.80 -7.06 -16.88
CA ILE A 40 -20.17 -7.30 -16.39
C ILE A 40 -21.19 -7.45 -17.54
N GLY A 41 -20.91 -6.86 -18.72
CA GLY A 41 -21.79 -6.90 -19.90
C GLY A 41 -22.95 -5.90 -19.84
N ASP A 42 -23.93 -6.11 -20.76
CA ASP A 42 -25.02 -5.17 -21.04
C ASP A 42 -26.32 -5.48 -20.28
N GLU A 43 -26.34 -6.53 -19.45
CA GLU A 43 -27.50 -6.95 -18.67
C GLU A 43 -27.23 -6.90 -17.15
N ALA A 44 -26.25 -6.11 -16.75
CA ALA A 44 -25.83 -6.07 -15.36
C ALA A 44 -25.57 -4.63 -14.87
N VAL A 45 -25.63 -4.50 -13.54
CA VAL A 45 -25.18 -3.30 -12.81
C VAL A 45 -24.16 -3.69 -11.78
N ALA A 46 -23.22 -2.77 -11.47
CA ALA A 46 -22.28 -2.95 -10.37
C ALA A 46 -22.47 -1.85 -9.33
N VAL A 47 -22.48 -2.24 -8.04
CA VAL A 47 -22.65 -1.36 -6.89
C VAL A 47 -21.47 -1.49 -5.96
N VAL A 48 -20.80 -0.38 -5.65
CA VAL A 48 -19.71 -0.35 -4.65
C VAL A 48 -20.04 0.70 -3.59
N GLN A 49 -19.91 0.33 -2.33
CA GLN A 49 -20.11 1.22 -1.20
C GLN A 49 -18.80 1.83 -0.72
N GLY A 50 -18.85 3.13 -0.38
CA GLY A 50 -17.71 3.83 0.19
C GLY A 50 -17.54 3.57 1.70
N PHE A 51 -16.48 4.11 2.28
CA PHE A 51 -16.13 3.97 3.69
C PHE A 51 -17.26 4.43 4.62
N PRO A 52 -17.55 3.71 5.69
CA PRO A 52 -18.46 4.18 6.74
C PRO A 52 -17.69 5.02 7.75
N LEU A 53 -18.09 6.25 7.99
CA LEU A 53 -17.57 7.00 9.13
C LEU A 53 -18.18 6.43 10.42
N SER A 54 -17.43 5.62 11.14
CA SER A 54 -17.89 4.94 12.34
C SER A 54 -17.26 5.48 13.63
N ASN A 55 -16.11 6.17 13.54
CA ASN A 55 -15.35 6.69 14.67
C ASN A 55 -15.09 8.19 14.49
N GLY A 56 -15.16 8.95 15.59
CA GLY A 56 -14.73 10.35 15.62
C GLY A 56 -13.21 10.50 15.76
N PHE A 57 -12.69 11.67 15.43
CA PHE A 57 -11.28 12.07 15.61
C PHE A 57 -10.26 11.19 14.84
N ILE A 58 -10.69 10.57 13.77
CA ILE A 58 -9.80 9.88 12.83
C ILE A 58 -9.82 10.60 11.48
N MET A 59 -8.70 10.59 10.81
CA MET A 59 -8.63 11.04 9.42
C MET A 59 -9.34 9.99 8.55
N PRO A 60 -10.43 10.33 7.85
CA PRO A 60 -11.12 9.37 7.00
C PRO A 60 -10.22 8.97 5.82
N ARG A 61 -10.18 7.69 5.52
CA ARG A 61 -9.61 7.14 4.30
C ARG A 61 -10.64 6.25 3.64
N GLN A 62 -10.92 6.50 2.39
CA GLN A 62 -11.90 5.76 1.61
C GLN A 62 -11.46 4.31 1.39
N THR A 63 -12.40 3.41 1.14
CA THR A 63 -12.09 2.03 0.74
C THR A 63 -11.44 1.99 -0.64
N ASN A 64 -10.52 1.07 -0.83
CA ASN A 64 -9.70 0.99 -2.04
C ASN A 64 -10.53 0.85 -3.32
N ALA A 65 -11.48 -0.09 -3.35
CA ALA A 65 -12.31 -0.31 -4.54
C ALA A 65 -13.18 0.90 -4.90
N PHE A 66 -13.77 1.57 -3.88
CA PHE A 66 -14.60 2.75 -4.12
C PHE A 66 -13.74 3.94 -4.59
N TYR A 67 -12.59 4.18 -3.94
CA TYR A 67 -11.66 5.24 -4.36
C TYR A 67 -11.11 4.99 -5.77
N TYR A 68 -10.73 3.76 -6.08
CA TYR A 68 -10.28 3.37 -7.42
C TYR A 68 -11.29 3.75 -8.51
N LEU A 69 -12.57 3.54 -8.23
CA LEU A 69 -13.63 3.80 -9.20
C LEU A 69 -14.11 5.26 -9.21
N SER A 70 -13.87 6.05 -8.17
CA SER A 70 -14.51 7.36 -8.03
C SER A 70 -13.55 8.51 -7.69
N GLY A 71 -12.42 8.26 -7.05
CA GLY A 71 -11.57 9.31 -6.48
C GLY A 71 -12.27 10.16 -5.40
N ILE A 72 -13.43 9.74 -4.90
CA ILE A 72 -14.22 10.47 -3.91
C ILE A 72 -13.88 9.98 -2.51
N GLU A 73 -13.58 10.92 -1.62
CA GLU A 73 -13.17 10.62 -0.23
C GLU A 73 -14.33 10.67 0.77
N THR A 74 -15.51 11.14 0.32
CA THR A 74 -16.68 11.32 1.20
C THR A 74 -17.17 9.98 1.74
N PRO A 75 -17.28 9.83 3.07
CA PRO A 75 -17.88 8.65 3.68
C PRO A 75 -19.34 8.44 3.29
N HIS A 76 -19.83 7.20 3.42
CA HIS A 76 -21.23 6.82 3.16
C HIS A 76 -21.71 7.07 1.71
N ALA A 77 -20.80 7.28 0.76
CA ALA A 77 -21.13 7.38 -0.65
C ALA A 77 -21.28 5.99 -1.29
N TYR A 78 -21.95 5.93 -2.45
CA TYR A 78 -22.06 4.74 -3.27
C TYR A 78 -21.83 5.09 -4.73
N ILE A 79 -21.24 4.18 -5.50
CA ILE A 79 -21.12 4.27 -6.94
C ILE A 79 -21.92 3.14 -7.59
N LEU A 80 -22.72 3.48 -8.59
CA LEU A 80 -23.47 2.57 -9.44
C LEU A 80 -22.94 2.66 -10.87
N LEU A 81 -22.47 1.56 -11.40
CA LEU A 81 -22.08 1.41 -12.80
C LEU A 81 -23.17 0.60 -13.51
N ASP A 82 -23.96 1.24 -14.37
CA ASP A 82 -25.01 0.60 -15.14
C ASP A 82 -24.45 0.13 -16.48
N GLY A 83 -24.26 -1.18 -16.61
CA GLY A 83 -23.76 -1.78 -17.85
C GLY A 83 -24.73 -1.72 -19.00
N ARG A 84 -26.05 -1.59 -18.74
CA ARG A 84 -27.11 -1.53 -19.75
C ARG A 84 -26.99 -0.26 -20.61
N ASP A 85 -26.79 0.87 -19.93
CA ASP A 85 -26.71 2.19 -20.56
C ASP A 85 -25.29 2.75 -20.61
N LYS A 86 -24.29 2.04 -20.04
CA LYS A 86 -22.91 2.50 -19.85
C LYS A 86 -22.83 3.81 -19.04
N LYS A 87 -23.71 3.98 -18.07
CA LYS A 87 -23.78 5.17 -17.20
C LYS A 87 -23.21 4.89 -15.81
N VAL A 88 -22.63 5.93 -15.23
CA VAL A 88 -22.10 5.91 -13.90
C VAL A 88 -22.76 6.99 -13.03
N THR A 89 -23.29 6.55 -11.89
CA THR A 89 -24.01 7.41 -10.94
C THR A 89 -23.32 7.35 -9.58
N LEU A 90 -23.09 8.52 -8.98
CA LEU A 90 -22.68 8.64 -7.58
C LEU A 90 -23.88 9.01 -6.71
N TYR A 91 -24.01 8.30 -5.61
CA TYR A 91 -24.93 8.65 -4.53
C TYR A 91 -24.10 9.19 -3.37
N MET A 92 -24.31 10.47 -3.06
CA MET A 92 -23.55 11.22 -2.07
C MET A 92 -24.42 11.57 -0.88
N PRO A 93 -23.90 11.61 0.35
CA PRO A 93 -24.63 12.15 1.49
C PRO A 93 -25.11 13.58 1.20
N PRO A 94 -26.26 13.99 1.76
CA PRO A 94 -26.67 15.39 1.75
C PRO A 94 -25.68 16.24 2.55
N ARG A 95 -25.64 17.54 2.25
CA ARG A 95 -24.80 18.47 2.98
C ARG A 95 -25.09 18.47 4.47
N ASN A 96 -24.07 18.36 5.29
CA ASN A 96 -24.16 18.48 6.75
C ASN A 96 -23.37 19.71 7.23
N GLU A 97 -24.04 20.85 7.31
CA GLU A 97 -23.40 22.13 7.69
C GLU A 97 -22.83 22.11 9.13
N ARG A 98 -23.40 21.32 10.03
CA ARG A 98 -22.88 21.20 11.39
C ARG A 98 -21.54 20.46 11.39
N LEU A 99 -21.44 19.38 10.63
CA LEU A 99 -20.21 18.60 10.48
C LEU A 99 -19.15 19.44 9.76
N GLU A 100 -19.51 20.12 8.67
CA GLU A 100 -18.59 20.99 7.94
C GLU A 100 -18.00 22.13 8.80
N ARG A 101 -18.78 22.66 9.76
CA ARG A 101 -18.28 23.66 10.69
C ARG A 101 -17.30 23.12 11.72
N SER A 102 -17.39 21.83 12.08
CA SER A 102 -16.51 21.22 13.07
C SER A 102 -15.29 20.53 12.46
N GLU A 103 -15.43 19.90 11.29
CA GLU A 103 -14.40 19.02 10.71
C GLU A 103 -13.87 19.51 9.35
N GLY A 104 -14.45 20.58 8.81
CA GLY A 104 -14.11 21.10 7.49
C GLY A 104 -15.05 20.60 6.40
N ARG A 105 -14.89 21.19 5.21
CA ARG A 105 -15.74 20.90 4.05
C ARG A 105 -15.36 19.57 3.42
N ILE A 106 -16.36 18.77 3.05
CA ILE A 106 -16.26 17.58 2.21
C ILE A 106 -17.24 17.70 1.03
N LEU A 107 -16.99 16.97 -0.06
CA LEU A 107 -17.94 16.88 -1.17
C LEU A 107 -19.24 16.21 -0.73
N ASN A 108 -20.37 16.69 -1.24
CA ASN A 108 -21.69 16.20 -0.91
C ASN A 108 -22.62 16.25 -2.14
N ALA A 109 -23.86 15.79 -2.02
CA ALA A 109 -24.81 15.76 -3.15
C ALA A 109 -25.05 17.14 -3.80
N GLY A 110 -24.87 18.24 -3.07
CA GLY A 110 -25.00 19.61 -3.60
C GLY A 110 -23.84 20.05 -4.50
N ASP A 111 -22.72 19.32 -4.51
CA ASP A 111 -21.53 19.63 -5.32
C ASP A 111 -21.55 18.93 -6.70
N GLU A 112 -22.72 18.55 -7.21
CA GLU A 112 -22.88 17.77 -8.47
C GLU A 112 -22.01 18.28 -9.62
N LYS A 113 -22.02 19.59 -9.91
CA LYS A 113 -21.24 20.17 -11.01
C LYS A 113 -19.74 19.96 -10.86
N LEU A 114 -19.25 20.12 -9.63
CA LEU A 114 -17.83 19.92 -9.32
C LEU A 114 -17.46 18.43 -9.42
N ILE A 115 -18.28 17.55 -8.86
CA ILE A 115 -18.05 16.09 -8.90
C ILE A 115 -18.04 15.59 -10.34
N LYS A 116 -19.00 16.01 -11.18
CA LYS A 116 -19.02 15.67 -12.62
C LYS A 116 -17.74 16.14 -13.33
N LYS A 117 -17.24 17.33 -13.01
CA LYS A 117 -16.00 17.84 -13.58
C LYS A 117 -14.78 17.03 -13.13
N LEU A 118 -14.71 16.64 -11.86
CA LEU A 118 -13.56 15.95 -11.28
C LEU A 118 -13.49 14.46 -11.69
N VAL A 119 -14.64 13.80 -11.73
CA VAL A 119 -14.72 12.35 -11.88
C VAL A 119 -15.25 11.95 -13.26
N GLY A 120 -16.15 12.75 -13.82
CA GLY A 120 -16.75 12.47 -15.14
C GLY A 120 -18.00 11.60 -15.08
N VAL A 121 -18.64 11.43 -13.92
CA VAL A 121 -19.89 10.67 -13.75
C VAL A 121 -21.08 11.33 -14.46
N ASP A 122 -22.04 10.51 -14.88
CA ASP A 122 -23.25 10.99 -15.59
C ASP A 122 -24.24 11.68 -14.67
N ALA A 123 -24.38 11.18 -13.42
CA ALA A 123 -25.32 11.71 -12.44
C ALA A 123 -24.75 11.69 -11.02
N VAL A 124 -25.22 12.63 -10.20
CA VAL A 124 -24.99 12.66 -8.76
C VAL A 124 -26.32 12.85 -8.05
N TYR A 125 -26.65 11.96 -7.14
CA TYR A 125 -27.88 12.02 -6.34
C TYR A 125 -27.57 12.00 -4.84
N SER A 126 -28.53 12.47 -4.03
CA SER A 126 -28.48 12.28 -2.59
C SER A 126 -28.70 10.79 -2.24
N THR A 127 -27.99 10.30 -1.21
CA THR A 127 -28.26 8.96 -0.64
C THR A 127 -29.68 8.81 -0.09
N ASP A 128 -30.40 9.90 0.12
CA ASP A 128 -31.80 9.86 0.57
C ASP A 128 -32.73 9.15 -0.41
N VAL A 129 -32.45 9.24 -1.73
CA VAL A 129 -33.26 8.56 -2.76
C VAL A 129 -33.05 7.03 -2.80
N MET A 130 -32.03 6.51 -2.11
CA MET A 130 -31.75 5.07 -2.05
C MET A 130 -32.68 4.29 -1.10
N ARG A 131 -33.46 4.98 -0.28
CA ARG A 131 -34.25 4.36 0.82
C ARG A 131 -35.25 3.33 0.32
N GLU A 132 -35.94 3.63 -0.77
CA GLU A 132 -37.01 2.82 -1.30
C GLU A 132 -36.56 1.86 -2.41
N ASN A 133 -35.69 2.29 -3.29
CA ASN A 133 -35.29 1.53 -4.46
C ASN A 133 -33.78 1.74 -4.76
N PHE A 134 -32.98 0.68 -4.54
CA PHE A 134 -31.56 0.69 -4.88
C PHE A 134 -31.05 -0.73 -5.12
N PRO A 135 -30.36 -1.04 -6.24
CA PRO A 135 -30.26 -0.19 -7.42
C PRO A 135 -31.63 0.13 -8.04
N PRO A 136 -31.83 1.33 -8.64
CA PRO A 136 -33.12 1.69 -9.24
C PRO A 136 -33.36 0.95 -10.57
N ASP A 137 -34.64 0.80 -10.92
CA ASP A 137 -35.11 0.39 -12.26
C ASP A 137 -34.48 -0.91 -12.80
N LEU A 138 -34.39 -1.94 -11.95
CA LEU A 138 -33.91 -3.25 -12.35
C LEU A 138 -34.99 -4.11 -12.99
N ASP A 139 -34.77 -4.48 -14.24
CA ASP A 139 -35.59 -5.49 -14.91
C ASP A 139 -35.36 -6.88 -14.32
N ARG A 140 -36.33 -7.77 -14.53
CA ARG A 140 -36.19 -9.16 -14.16
C ARG A 140 -35.03 -9.80 -14.95
N GLY A 141 -34.06 -10.38 -14.24
CA GLY A 141 -32.88 -11.03 -14.83
C GLY A 141 -31.64 -10.13 -14.89
N THR A 142 -31.74 -8.81 -14.64
CA THR A 142 -30.54 -7.98 -14.48
C THR A 142 -29.66 -8.53 -13.38
N VAL A 143 -28.37 -8.73 -13.65
CA VAL A 143 -27.39 -9.19 -12.66
C VAL A 143 -26.86 -8.01 -11.86
N ILE A 144 -26.74 -8.18 -10.55
CA ILE A 144 -26.17 -7.17 -9.65
C ILE A 144 -24.80 -7.62 -9.20
N TYR A 145 -23.75 -6.88 -9.56
CA TYR A 145 -22.40 -7.10 -9.06
C TYR A 145 -22.11 -6.21 -7.85
N THR A 146 -21.45 -6.76 -6.83
CA THR A 146 -20.93 -6.00 -5.69
C THR A 146 -19.73 -6.71 -5.09
N MET A 147 -18.93 -6.03 -4.27
CA MET A 147 -17.79 -6.64 -3.59
C MET A 147 -18.29 -7.68 -2.57
N PHE A 148 -17.73 -8.89 -2.59
CA PHE A 148 -18.01 -9.92 -1.59
C PHE A 148 -16.96 -9.96 -0.49
N THR A 149 -15.74 -9.55 -0.81
CA THR A 149 -14.65 -9.48 0.15
C THR A 149 -14.74 -8.21 1.01
N PRO A 150 -14.19 -8.23 2.24
CA PRO A 150 -14.05 -7.02 3.05
C PRO A 150 -13.28 -5.93 2.30
N ALA A 151 -13.75 -4.69 2.41
CA ALA A 151 -13.12 -3.56 1.74
C ALA A 151 -11.90 -3.07 2.51
N GLU A 152 -10.76 -3.02 1.85
CA GLU A 152 -9.50 -2.53 2.42
C GLU A 152 -9.57 -1.02 2.63
N GLY A 153 -9.09 -0.57 3.79
CA GLY A 153 -8.94 0.83 4.18
C GLY A 153 -7.49 1.16 4.49
N GLN A 154 -7.27 2.11 5.41
CA GLN A 154 -5.94 2.47 5.86
C GLN A 154 -5.24 1.31 6.57
N GLY A 155 -4.00 1.04 6.19
CA GLY A 155 -3.16 0.04 6.87
C GLY A 155 -3.75 -1.37 6.86
N GLN A 156 -4.56 -1.68 5.86
CA GLN A 156 -5.31 -2.94 5.79
C GLN A 156 -5.11 -3.61 4.43
N SER A 157 -4.92 -4.91 4.48
CA SER A 157 -4.89 -5.78 3.31
C SER A 157 -6.00 -6.82 3.42
N ARG A 158 -6.42 -7.35 2.30
CA ARG A 158 -7.62 -8.21 2.23
C ARG A 158 -7.50 -9.46 3.08
N TYR A 159 -6.39 -10.17 2.99
CA TYR A 159 -6.19 -11.41 3.73
C TYR A 159 -6.37 -11.24 5.24
N GLU A 160 -5.71 -10.21 5.81
CA GLU A 160 -5.80 -9.91 7.24
C GLU A 160 -7.23 -9.52 7.64
N LEU A 161 -7.93 -8.77 6.76
CA LEU A 161 -9.34 -8.42 6.98
C LEU A 161 -10.27 -9.63 6.90
N GLU A 162 -10.04 -10.56 6.00
CA GLU A 162 -10.82 -11.81 5.91
C GLU A 162 -10.65 -12.65 7.17
N VAL A 163 -9.40 -12.82 7.65
CA VAL A 163 -9.12 -13.53 8.90
C VAL A 163 -9.79 -12.84 10.10
N ALA A 164 -9.68 -11.51 10.20
CA ALA A 164 -10.29 -10.74 11.28
C ALA A 164 -11.83 -10.83 11.25
N ASN A 165 -12.45 -10.66 10.09
CA ASN A 165 -13.91 -10.77 9.94
C ASN A 165 -14.42 -12.18 10.21
N ALA A 166 -13.68 -13.21 9.80
CA ALA A 166 -14.02 -14.61 10.13
C ALA A 166 -13.97 -14.86 11.65
N SER A 167 -12.97 -14.31 12.32
CA SER A 167 -12.83 -14.41 13.78
C SER A 167 -13.98 -13.69 14.50
N ILE A 168 -14.35 -12.47 14.07
CA ILE A 168 -15.48 -11.71 14.62
C ILE A 168 -16.80 -12.47 14.38
N ALA A 169 -17.02 -13.01 13.19
CA ALA A 169 -18.23 -13.76 12.88
C ALA A 169 -18.35 -15.07 13.67
N ALA A 170 -17.23 -15.67 14.07
CA ALA A 170 -17.19 -16.87 14.90
C ALA A 170 -17.28 -16.59 16.41
N ASP A 171 -17.11 -15.34 16.84
CA ASP A 171 -17.21 -14.94 18.24
C ASP A 171 -18.67 -15.08 18.73
N PRO A 172 -18.92 -15.92 19.77
CA PRO A 172 -20.29 -16.17 20.24
C PRO A 172 -20.98 -14.94 20.88
N TRP A 173 -20.22 -13.90 21.25
CA TRP A 173 -20.72 -12.68 21.87
C TRP A 173 -20.76 -11.48 20.93
N ASP A 174 -20.12 -11.57 19.76
CA ASP A 174 -20.16 -10.55 18.71
C ASP A 174 -20.95 -11.03 17.49
N GLY A 175 -20.41 -11.98 16.72
CA GLY A 175 -21.08 -12.62 15.58
C GLY A 175 -21.40 -11.71 14.41
N ARG A 176 -20.86 -10.46 14.37
CA ARG A 176 -21.08 -9.52 13.27
C ARG A 176 -20.47 -10.04 11.98
N ILE A 177 -21.20 -9.92 10.89
CA ILE A 177 -20.70 -10.15 9.54
C ILE A 177 -20.08 -8.85 8.98
N SER A 178 -19.22 -8.99 7.98
CA SER A 178 -18.64 -7.82 7.30
C SER A 178 -19.73 -6.93 6.70
N ARG A 179 -19.41 -5.66 6.48
CA ARG A 179 -20.31 -4.68 5.87
C ARG A 179 -20.68 -5.07 4.44
N GLU A 180 -19.73 -5.64 3.71
CA GLU A 180 -19.92 -6.15 2.35
C GLU A 180 -20.85 -7.35 2.34
N SER A 181 -20.65 -8.32 3.22
CA SER A 181 -21.57 -9.44 3.42
C SER A 181 -22.98 -8.97 3.76
N ARG A 182 -23.10 -7.91 4.57
CA ARG A 182 -24.40 -7.30 4.87
C ARG A 182 -25.04 -6.67 3.64
N LEU A 183 -24.28 -5.97 2.80
CA LEU A 183 -24.78 -5.40 1.55
C LEU A 183 -25.26 -6.51 0.61
N VAL A 184 -24.50 -7.58 0.44
CA VAL A 184 -24.90 -8.76 -0.36
C VAL A 184 -26.23 -9.32 0.11
N GLN A 185 -26.41 -9.51 1.43
CA GLN A 185 -27.67 -9.97 1.99
C GLN A 185 -28.85 -9.03 1.68
N LEU A 186 -28.64 -7.72 1.82
CA LEU A 186 -29.65 -6.71 1.53
C LEU A 186 -30.04 -6.71 0.05
N LEU A 187 -29.05 -6.75 -0.87
CA LEU A 187 -29.31 -6.79 -2.30
C LEU A 187 -30.10 -8.06 -2.68
N ARG A 188 -29.72 -9.22 -2.18
CA ARG A 188 -30.44 -10.48 -2.41
C ARG A 188 -31.87 -10.47 -1.86
N THR A 189 -32.07 -9.85 -0.69
CA THR A 189 -33.39 -9.80 -0.04
C THR A 189 -34.33 -8.83 -0.74
N ARG A 190 -33.83 -7.66 -1.17
CA ARG A 190 -34.63 -6.62 -1.81
C ARG A 190 -34.87 -6.91 -3.30
N ASN A 191 -33.92 -7.51 -3.99
CA ASN A 191 -33.95 -7.78 -5.43
C ASN A 191 -34.05 -9.29 -5.69
N ARG A 192 -35.08 -9.95 -5.16
CA ARG A 192 -35.25 -11.44 -5.19
C ARG A 192 -35.28 -12.05 -6.58
N ARG A 193 -35.50 -11.28 -7.64
CA ARG A 193 -35.59 -11.73 -9.04
C ARG A 193 -34.28 -11.55 -9.79
N ASN A 194 -33.25 -11.01 -9.11
CA ASN A 194 -31.98 -10.64 -9.68
C ASN A 194 -30.85 -11.44 -9.00
N GLU A 195 -29.95 -11.97 -9.78
CA GLU A 195 -28.75 -12.65 -9.26
C GLU A 195 -27.77 -11.62 -8.72
N VAL A 196 -27.11 -11.93 -7.59
CA VAL A 196 -26.05 -11.08 -7.00
C VAL A 196 -24.73 -11.82 -7.11
N LYS A 197 -23.81 -11.25 -7.89
CA LYS A 197 -22.46 -11.79 -8.20
C LYS A 197 -21.33 -10.98 -7.58
N ASP A 198 -20.17 -11.62 -7.46
CA ASP A 198 -18.97 -11.01 -6.92
C ASP A 198 -18.27 -10.13 -7.96
N LEU A 199 -18.07 -8.85 -7.61
CA LEU A 199 -17.33 -7.88 -8.40
C LEU A 199 -15.80 -7.94 -8.12
N THR A 200 -15.41 -8.54 -7.00
CA THR A 200 -14.02 -8.52 -6.51
C THR A 200 -13.01 -8.96 -7.56
N PRO A 201 -13.15 -10.12 -8.24
CA PRO A 201 -12.16 -10.57 -9.22
C PRO A 201 -11.99 -9.61 -10.42
N ILE A 202 -13.06 -8.87 -10.76
CA ILE A 202 -13.02 -7.88 -11.85
C ILE A 202 -12.18 -6.68 -11.44
N ILE A 203 -12.42 -6.15 -10.25
CA ILE A 203 -11.65 -5.00 -9.72
C ILE A 203 -10.18 -5.37 -9.53
N ASP A 204 -9.89 -6.55 -9.00
CA ASP A 204 -8.52 -7.03 -8.79
C ASP A 204 -7.75 -7.15 -10.10
N LYS A 205 -8.38 -7.68 -11.13
CA LYS A 205 -7.80 -7.77 -12.47
C LYS A 205 -7.47 -6.37 -13.05
N LEU A 206 -8.32 -5.39 -12.82
CA LEU A 206 -8.10 -4.01 -13.28
C LEU A 206 -6.97 -3.34 -12.47
N ARG A 207 -6.94 -3.53 -11.14
CA ARG A 207 -5.90 -2.99 -10.25
C ARG A 207 -4.52 -3.62 -10.49
N SER A 208 -4.46 -4.82 -11.03
CA SER A 208 -3.22 -5.58 -11.25
C SER A 208 -2.20 -4.84 -12.13
N VAL A 209 -2.66 -4.15 -13.18
CA VAL A 209 -1.81 -3.33 -14.07
C VAL A 209 -2.05 -1.87 -13.75
N LYS A 210 -1.04 -1.21 -13.21
CA LYS A 210 -1.12 0.18 -12.76
C LYS A 210 -0.99 1.15 -13.94
N SER A 211 -1.78 2.21 -13.91
CA SER A 211 -1.66 3.32 -14.85
C SER A 211 -0.40 4.15 -14.59
N PRO A 212 0.04 5.01 -15.52
CA PRO A 212 1.16 5.93 -15.29
C PRO A 212 0.95 6.85 -14.08
N ASN A 213 -0.29 7.30 -13.80
CA ASN A 213 -0.60 8.14 -12.64
C ASN A 213 -0.50 7.34 -11.34
N GLU A 214 -0.98 6.11 -11.29
CA GLU A 214 -0.82 5.20 -10.15
C GLU A 214 0.66 4.91 -9.86
N ILE A 215 1.44 4.60 -10.91
CA ILE A 215 2.89 4.38 -10.80
C ILE A 215 3.60 5.61 -10.24
N ALA A 216 3.21 6.81 -10.65
CA ALA A 216 3.81 8.06 -10.14
C ALA A 216 3.57 8.23 -8.63
N LEU A 217 2.38 7.88 -8.13
CA LEU A 217 2.05 7.94 -6.70
C LEU A 217 2.80 6.87 -5.90
N ILE A 218 2.86 5.63 -6.39
CA ILE A 218 3.62 4.53 -5.75
C ILE A 218 5.12 4.88 -5.71
N ARG A 219 5.67 5.39 -6.82
CA ARG A 219 7.06 5.87 -6.87
C ARG A 219 7.32 6.94 -5.82
N ARG A 220 6.39 7.89 -5.65
CA ARG A 220 6.52 8.93 -4.62
C ARG A 220 6.44 8.35 -3.21
N ALA A 221 5.52 7.42 -2.94
CA ALA A 221 5.45 6.72 -1.66
C ALA A 221 6.77 5.98 -1.36
N SER A 222 7.33 5.28 -2.36
CA SER A 222 8.62 4.57 -2.24
C SER A 222 9.80 5.52 -1.98
N GLN A 223 9.83 6.67 -2.64
CA GLN A 223 10.85 7.70 -2.39
C GLN A 223 10.77 8.24 -0.95
N LEU A 224 9.56 8.48 -0.44
CA LEU A 224 9.38 8.92 0.94
C LEU A 224 9.74 7.82 1.93
N ALA A 225 9.39 6.56 1.63
CA ALA A 225 9.80 5.42 2.43
C ALA A 225 11.34 5.33 2.54
N GLY A 226 12.05 5.43 1.41
CA GLY A 226 13.51 5.42 1.39
C GLY A 226 14.13 6.59 2.15
N LEU A 227 13.61 7.81 2.00
CA LEU A 227 14.09 8.98 2.76
C LEU A 227 13.89 8.81 4.27
N GLY A 228 12.71 8.31 4.68
CA GLY A 228 12.42 8.03 6.08
C GLY A 228 13.35 6.95 6.65
N MET A 229 13.61 5.91 5.88
CA MET A 229 14.52 4.83 6.28
C MET A 229 15.97 5.32 6.41
N MET A 230 16.46 6.16 5.49
CA MET A 230 17.79 6.78 5.62
C MET A 230 17.90 7.58 6.91
N GLU A 231 16.86 8.29 7.32
CA GLU A 231 16.84 9.03 8.55
C GLU A 231 16.81 8.12 9.80
N ALA A 232 16.08 7.01 9.74
CA ALA A 232 16.11 5.98 10.80
C ALA A 232 17.52 5.36 10.95
N ILE A 233 18.18 5.03 9.82
CA ILE A 233 19.55 4.50 9.81
C ILE A 233 20.51 5.47 10.47
N LYS A 234 20.49 6.76 10.09
CA LYS A 234 21.33 7.81 10.71
C LYS A 234 21.03 8.04 12.18
N SER A 235 19.77 7.89 12.56
CA SER A 235 19.31 8.07 13.96
C SER A 235 19.58 6.86 14.85
N THR A 236 20.14 5.77 14.30
CA THR A 236 20.42 4.54 15.05
C THR A 236 21.65 4.70 15.93
N GLU A 237 21.50 4.42 17.23
CA GLU A 237 22.62 4.33 18.19
C GLU A 237 22.27 3.31 19.29
N PRO A 238 23.25 2.64 19.89
CA PRO A 238 22.99 1.81 21.07
C PRO A 238 22.30 2.63 22.18
N GLY A 239 21.24 2.06 22.77
CA GLY A 239 20.43 2.72 23.79
C GLY A 239 19.23 3.51 23.25
N ALA A 240 19.12 3.75 21.95
CA ALA A 240 17.87 4.24 21.34
C ALA A 240 16.79 3.15 21.41
N TRP A 241 15.53 3.53 21.16
CA TRP A 241 14.40 2.61 21.16
C TRP A 241 13.85 2.41 19.75
N GLU A 242 13.31 1.25 19.46
CA GLU A 242 12.68 0.95 18.15
C GLU A 242 11.62 1.98 17.76
N TYR A 243 10.73 2.38 18.70
CA TYR A 243 9.71 3.41 18.42
C TYR A 243 10.29 4.80 18.09
N GLN A 244 11.54 5.10 18.49
CA GLN A 244 12.18 6.35 18.12
C GLN A 244 12.56 6.36 16.65
N LEU A 245 13.01 5.21 16.10
CA LEU A 245 13.29 5.06 14.67
C LEU A 245 12.00 5.13 13.85
N ASP A 246 10.91 4.49 14.30
CA ASP A 246 9.57 4.64 13.74
C ASP A 246 9.15 6.13 13.74
N GLY A 247 9.33 6.82 14.86
CA GLY A 247 8.96 8.22 15.02
C GLY A 247 9.66 9.19 14.06
N VAL A 248 10.98 9.03 13.84
CA VAL A 248 11.72 9.90 12.91
C VAL A 248 11.34 9.58 11.45
N THR A 249 11.10 8.34 11.12
CA THR A 249 10.61 7.92 9.80
C THR A 249 9.25 8.55 9.50
N ARG A 250 8.30 8.48 10.43
CA ARG A 250 6.98 9.13 10.31
C ARG A 250 7.08 10.64 10.20
N TYR A 251 8.00 11.28 10.91
CA TYR A 251 8.22 12.71 10.78
C TYR A 251 8.59 13.07 9.33
N VAL A 252 9.50 12.31 8.71
CA VAL A 252 9.86 12.51 7.29
C VAL A 252 8.64 12.35 6.38
N TYR A 253 7.78 11.38 6.62
CA TYR A 253 6.55 11.19 5.85
C TYR A 253 5.62 12.39 5.97
N LEU A 254 5.35 12.84 7.19
CA LEU A 254 4.41 13.92 7.49
C LEU A 254 4.84 15.26 6.87
N ILE A 255 6.11 15.64 7.00
CA ILE A 255 6.62 16.91 6.43
C ILE A 255 6.66 16.91 4.90
N ASN A 256 6.59 15.72 4.28
CA ASN A 256 6.54 15.53 2.83
C ASN A 256 5.12 15.23 2.30
N GLY A 257 4.09 15.37 3.14
CA GLY A 257 2.69 15.33 2.75
C GLY A 257 2.05 13.93 2.75
N ALA A 258 2.75 12.89 3.20
CA ALA A 258 2.14 11.59 3.47
C ALA A 258 1.61 11.59 4.91
N ARG A 259 0.28 11.64 5.05
CA ARG A 259 -0.40 11.83 6.34
C ARG A 259 -0.70 10.54 7.07
N LEU A 260 -0.70 9.43 6.36
CA LEU A 260 -1.08 8.11 6.85
C LEU A 260 0.05 7.11 6.62
N GLU A 261 0.04 6.04 7.40
CA GLU A 261 0.92 4.88 7.21
C GLU A 261 0.26 3.87 6.28
N ALA A 262 1.07 3.21 5.45
CA ALA A 262 0.61 2.09 4.62
C ALA A 262 0.24 0.88 5.48
N TYR A 263 1.00 0.67 6.54
CA TYR A 263 0.85 -0.39 7.53
C TYR A 263 1.60 0.02 8.81
N ARG A 264 1.34 -0.70 9.90
CA ARG A 264 2.09 -0.48 11.14
C ARG A 264 3.55 -0.86 10.92
N SER A 265 4.47 0.05 11.23
CA SER A 265 5.90 -0.18 11.01
C SER A 265 6.39 -1.45 11.70
N ILE A 266 7.19 -2.22 10.99
CA ILE A 266 8.02 -3.29 11.53
C ILE A 266 9.38 -2.66 11.80
N THR A 267 9.67 -2.34 13.05
CA THR A 267 10.97 -1.83 13.49
C THR A 267 11.45 -2.75 14.59
N ALA A 268 12.18 -3.78 14.19
CA ALA A 268 12.61 -4.87 15.07
C ALA A 268 14.12 -4.84 15.28
N SER A 269 14.57 -5.03 16.52
CA SER A 269 16.00 -5.14 16.83
C SER A 269 16.33 -6.43 17.57
N GLY A 270 17.52 -6.99 17.28
CA GLY A 270 17.95 -8.26 17.82
C GLY A 270 17.20 -9.46 17.22
N THR A 271 17.76 -10.66 17.36
CA THR A 271 17.24 -11.88 16.71
C THR A 271 15.83 -12.25 17.19
N GLU A 272 15.51 -12.03 18.44
CA GLU A 272 14.21 -12.36 19.05
C GLU A 272 13.05 -11.60 18.37
N ASN A 273 13.18 -10.27 18.19
CA ASN A 273 12.14 -9.46 17.56
C ASN A 273 12.10 -9.67 16.05
N ILE A 274 13.28 -9.70 15.42
CA ILE A 274 13.42 -9.85 13.96
C ILE A 274 12.79 -11.18 13.49
N SER A 275 12.96 -12.27 14.27
CA SER A 275 12.41 -13.59 13.91
C SER A 275 10.88 -13.67 13.91
N ASN A 276 10.17 -12.66 14.41
CA ASN A 276 8.71 -12.62 14.37
C ASN A 276 8.12 -12.20 13.01
N GLY A 277 8.94 -11.85 12.03
CA GLY A 277 8.48 -11.46 10.69
C GLY A 277 7.66 -10.17 10.63
N HIS A 278 6.47 -10.16 11.21
CA HIS A 278 5.58 -8.98 11.31
C HIS A 278 5.56 -8.39 12.74
N TYR A 279 6.73 -8.16 13.33
CA TYR A 279 6.86 -7.52 14.63
C TYR A 279 6.36 -6.07 14.61
N TYR A 280 5.37 -5.72 15.41
CA TYR A 280 4.70 -4.41 15.38
C TYR A 280 4.76 -3.62 16.71
N ARG A 281 5.35 -4.17 17.76
CA ARG A 281 5.40 -3.51 19.09
C ARG A 281 6.36 -2.32 19.09
N ASN A 282 7.54 -2.48 18.50
CA ASN A 282 8.57 -1.45 18.39
C ASN A 282 8.94 -0.87 19.78
N ASP A 283 9.05 -1.71 20.80
CA ASP A 283 9.22 -1.30 22.21
C ASP A 283 10.52 -1.83 22.87
N SER A 284 11.46 -2.30 22.08
CA SER A 284 12.75 -2.77 22.59
C SER A 284 13.85 -1.70 22.43
N GLN A 285 14.83 -1.76 23.35
CA GLN A 285 16.00 -0.91 23.30
C GLN A 285 17.09 -1.52 22.43
N LEU A 286 17.68 -0.73 21.54
CA LEU A 286 18.74 -1.13 20.62
C LEU A 286 20.03 -1.46 21.39
N LYS A 287 20.64 -2.60 21.11
CA LYS A 287 21.88 -3.05 21.74
C LYS A 287 23.03 -3.11 20.73
N SER A 288 24.24 -2.76 21.18
CA SER A 288 25.45 -2.92 20.36
C SER A 288 25.66 -4.38 19.95
N GLY A 289 25.94 -4.63 18.68
CA GLY A 289 26.08 -5.97 18.10
C GLY A 289 24.78 -6.54 17.50
N ASP A 290 23.61 -5.97 17.83
CA ASP A 290 22.36 -6.31 17.19
C ASP A 290 22.23 -5.67 15.80
N MET A 291 21.34 -6.22 15.00
CA MET A 291 20.81 -5.57 13.80
C MET A 291 19.43 -4.95 14.07
N VAL A 292 19.07 -3.96 13.27
CA VAL A 292 17.70 -3.51 13.09
C VAL A 292 17.19 -4.05 11.76
N LEU A 293 15.98 -4.58 11.75
CA LEU A 293 15.13 -4.72 10.57
C LEU A 293 14.09 -3.60 10.65
N MET A 294 14.04 -2.76 9.64
CA MET A 294 12.91 -1.86 9.44
C MET A 294 12.25 -2.17 8.11
N ASP A 295 10.94 -2.32 8.18
CA ASP A 295 10.07 -2.47 7.05
C ASP A 295 8.88 -1.53 7.27
N TYR A 296 8.84 -0.47 6.45
CA TYR A 296 7.90 0.62 6.68
C TYR A 296 7.75 1.54 5.47
N ALA A 297 6.50 1.84 5.13
CA ALA A 297 6.18 2.79 4.08
C ALA A 297 4.97 3.67 4.43
N PRO A 298 4.86 4.85 3.81
CA PRO A 298 3.71 5.73 3.96
C PRO A 298 2.58 5.35 3.00
N ASP A 299 1.35 5.73 3.37
CA ASP A 299 0.26 5.97 2.43
C ASP A 299 0.40 7.40 1.88
N PHE A 300 0.74 7.51 0.62
CA PHE A 300 0.81 8.79 -0.09
C PHE A 300 -0.36 8.89 -1.07
N ARG A 301 -1.42 9.60 -0.65
CA ARG A 301 -2.62 9.83 -1.46
C ARG A 301 -3.24 8.52 -1.97
N TYR A 302 -3.48 7.58 -1.04
CA TYR A 302 -4.04 6.25 -1.25
C TYR A 302 -3.10 5.20 -1.82
N TYR A 303 -1.97 5.58 -2.39
CA TYR A 303 -1.00 4.62 -2.90
C TYR A 303 0.14 4.44 -1.92
N VAL A 304 0.58 3.20 -1.80
CA VAL A 304 1.58 2.79 -0.81
C VAL A 304 2.84 2.26 -1.47
N SER A 305 3.84 1.96 -0.65
CA SER A 305 5.05 1.23 -1.02
C SER A 305 5.26 0.09 -0.03
N ASP A 306 6.27 -0.72 -0.29
CA ASP A 306 6.79 -1.74 0.61
C ASP A 306 8.29 -1.85 0.44
N ILE A 307 9.03 -1.55 1.49
CA ILE A 307 10.49 -1.60 1.49
C ILE A 307 11.03 -2.06 2.84
N GLY A 308 12.03 -2.93 2.80
CA GLY A 308 12.69 -3.42 4.00
C GLY A 308 14.21 -3.33 3.92
N ARG A 309 14.86 -2.91 5.00
CA ARG A 309 16.33 -2.88 5.14
C ARG A 309 16.76 -3.39 6.50
N MET A 310 17.99 -3.92 6.51
CA MET A 310 18.66 -4.31 7.76
C MET A 310 20.01 -3.61 7.88
N TRP A 311 20.33 -3.18 9.09
CA TRP A 311 21.61 -2.50 9.38
C TRP A 311 22.09 -2.76 10.81
N PRO A 312 23.40 -2.62 11.10
CA PRO A 312 23.94 -2.87 12.43
C PRO A 312 23.70 -1.68 13.37
N VAL A 313 23.32 -1.93 14.60
CA VAL A 313 23.03 -0.89 15.61
C VAL A 313 24.27 -0.03 15.92
N ASN A 314 25.45 -0.63 15.96
CA ASN A 314 26.71 0.04 16.29
C ASN A 314 27.52 0.54 15.09
N GLY A 315 26.95 0.49 13.87
CA GLY A 315 27.61 0.92 12.64
C GLY A 315 28.66 -0.05 12.09
N THR A 316 28.69 -1.30 12.56
CA THR A 316 29.57 -2.35 12.05
C THR A 316 28.85 -3.69 12.09
N PHE A 317 28.75 -4.34 10.93
CA PHE A 317 28.20 -5.69 10.85
C PHE A 317 29.13 -6.71 11.47
N GLU A 318 28.59 -7.60 12.28
CA GLU A 318 29.28 -8.82 12.68
C GLU A 318 29.58 -9.70 11.46
N PRO A 319 30.65 -10.52 11.47
CA PRO A 319 31.02 -11.32 10.30
C PRO A 319 29.88 -12.19 9.74
N TRP A 320 29.07 -12.79 10.59
CA TRP A 320 27.94 -13.61 10.16
C TRP A 320 26.79 -12.79 9.57
N GLN A 321 26.54 -11.58 10.09
CA GLN A 321 25.52 -10.66 9.57
C GLN A 321 25.89 -10.26 8.14
N ARG A 322 27.13 -9.84 7.93
CA ARG A 322 27.67 -9.47 6.63
C ARG A 322 27.62 -10.65 5.65
N GLU A 323 28.02 -11.84 6.09
CA GLU A 323 27.97 -13.06 5.27
C GLU A 323 26.56 -13.34 4.75
N LEU A 324 25.57 -13.36 5.64
CA LEU A 324 24.20 -13.72 5.27
C LEU A 324 23.49 -12.62 4.48
N LEU A 325 23.68 -11.36 4.83
CA LEU A 325 23.08 -10.25 4.07
C LEU A 325 23.70 -10.13 2.67
N GLN A 326 25.01 -10.36 2.52
CA GLN A 326 25.67 -10.29 1.22
C GLN A 326 25.09 -11.31 0.23
N ILE A 327 24.82 -12.54 0.64
CA ILE A 327 24.22 -13.53 -0.27
C ILE A 327 22.76 -13.22 -0.61
N ILE A 328 22.02 -12.56 0.29
CA ILE A 328 20.67 -12.07 0.01
C ILE A 328 20.74 -10.95 -1.05
N LEU A 329 21.67 -10.01 -0.92
CA LEU A 329 21.89 -8.93 -1.90
C LEU A 329 22.29 -9.46 -3.28
N GLU A 330 23.19 -10.44 -3.34
CA GLU A 330 23.55 -11.13 -4.60
C GLU A 330 22.30 -11.74 -5.25
N TYR A 331 21.46 -12.41 -4.46
CA TYR A 331 20.23 -13.01 -4.96
C TYR A 331 19.22 -11.96 -5.43
N ARG A 332 19.01 -10.90 -4.65
CA ARG A 332 18.19 -9.75 -5.03
C ARG A 332 18.61 -9.16 -6.37
N ASN A 333 19.89 -8.86 -6.52
CA ASN A 333 20.44 -8.25 -7.74
C ASN A 333 20.24 -9.17 -8.96
N VAL A 334 20.49 -10.48 -8.80
CA VAL A 334 20.18 -11.47 -9.85
C VAL A 334 18.71 -11.46 -10.25
N VAL A 335 17.79 -11.36 -9.28
CA VAL A 335 16.35 -11.32 -9.54
C VAL A 335 15.94 -10.03 -10.28
N LEU A 336 16.43 -8.88 -9.84
CA LEU A 336 16.17 -7.60 -10.51
C LEU A 336 16.65 -7.61 -11.97
N ASP A 337 17.82 -8.21 -12.26
CA ASP A 337 18.34 -8.35 -13.62
C ASP A 337 17.49 -9.25 -14.54
N ILE A 338 16.66 -10.12 -13.96
CA ILE A 338 15.85 -11.09 -14.71
C ILE A 338 14.46 -10.54 -15.03
N ILE A 339 13.89 -9.76 -14.14
CA ILE A 339 12.51 -9.28 -14.24
C ILE A 339 12.34 -8.38 -15.47
N ARG A 340 11.47 -8.80 -16.38
CA ARG A 340 11.17 -8.12 -17.63
C ARG A 340 9.74 -8.44 -18.09
N PRO A 341 9.14 -7.67 -19.01
CA PRO A 341 7.82 -8.00 -19.54
C PRO A 341 7.86 -9.32 -20.32
N GLY A 342 6.79 -10.08 -20.23
CA GLY A 342 6.65 -11.37 -20.93
C GLY A 342 7.23 -12.58 -20.20
N ILE A 343 8.02 -12.40 -19.14
CA ILE A 343 8.53 -13.52 -18.33
C ILE A 343 7.47 -14.00 -17.33
N THR A 344 7.39 -15.32 -17.08
CA THR A 344 6.52 -15.86 -16.03
C THR A 344 7.26 -16.00 -14.69
N THR A 345 6.50 -16.14 -13.60
CA THR A 345 7.07 -16.38 -12.26
C THR A 345 7.98 -17.61 -12.25
N GLU A 346 7.57 -18.70 -12.88
CA GLU A 346 8.34 -19.94 -12.96
C GLU A 346 9.67 -19.73 -13.72
N GLN A 347 9.64 -18.93 -14.78
CA GLN A 347 10.85 -18.59 -15.53
C GLN A 347 11.79 -17.71 -14.72
N VAL A 348 11.27 -16.73 -13.96
CA VAL A 348 12.10 -15.91 -13.05
C VAL A 348 12.81 -16.82 -12.04
N LEU A 349 12.08 -17.73 -11.40
CA LEU A 349 12.65 -18.67 -10.44
C LEU A 349 13.73 -19.55 -11.05
N GLU A 350 13.50 -20.10 -12.24
CA GLU A 350 14.46 -20.99 -12.88
C GLU A 350 15.71 -20.23 -13.36
N GLU A 351 15.55 -19.05 -13.99
CA GLU A 351 16.68 -18.23 -14.40
C GLU A 351 17.51 -17.77 -13.18
N ALA A 352 16.85 -17.40 -12.08
CA ALA A 352 17.51 -17.03 -10.83
C ALA A 352 18.35 -18.21 -10.27
N ARG A 353 17.79 -19.41 -10.21
CA ARG A 353 18.50 -20.62 -9.78
C ARG A 353 19.74 -20.86 -10.63
N GLN A 354 19.64 -20.75 -11.97
CA GLN A 354 20.77 -20.95 -12.86
C GLN A 354 21.86 -19.92 -12.65
N LYS A 355 21.51 -18.63 -12.57
CA LYS A 355 22.47 -17.54 -12.32
C LYS A 355 23.12 -17.62 -10.92
N MET A 356 22.39 -18.08 -9.91
CA MET A 356 22.92 -18.26 -8.56
C MET A 356 23.88 -19.46 -8.40
N LYS A 357 23.78 -20.50 -9.23
CA LYS A 357 24.67 -21.68 -9.13
C LYS A 357 26.16 -21.33 -9.06
N PRO A 358 26.76 -20.56 -9.99
CA PRO A 358 28.18 -20.20 -9.92
C PRO A 358 28.49 -19.30 -8.71
N ILE A 359 27.56 -18.44 -8.28
CA ILE A 359 27.71 -17.60 -7.10
C ILE A 359 27.81 -18.47 -5.86
N MET A 360 26.82 -19.35 -5.65
CA MET A 360 26.79 -20.29 -4.52
C MET A 360 28.00 -21.21 -4.44
N LYS A 361 28.52 -21.65 -5.61
CA LYS A 361 29.72 -22.50 -5.66
C LYS A 361 31.00 -21.78 -5.17
N ARG A 362 31.15 -20.48 -5.48
CA ARG A 362 32.32 -19.70 -5.07
C ARG A 362 32.18 -19.07 -3.67
N TYR A 363 30.94 -18.97 -3.18
CA TYR A 363 30.67 -18.33 -1.89
C TYR A 363 31.13 -19.20 -0.72
N LYS A 364 31.88 -18.58 0.20
CA LYS A 364 32.43 -19.28 1.38
C LYS A 364 31.55 -19.04 2.60
N PHE A 365 30.81 -20.04 2.97
CA PHE A 365 29.99 -20.00 4.18
C PHE A 365 30.81 -20.45 5.39
N SER A 366 30.68 -19.71 6.50
CA SER A 366 31.34 -20.04 7.77
C SER A 366 30.74 -21.25 8.46
N LYS A 367 29.43 -21.50 8.24
CA LYS A 367 28.70 -22.64 8.80
C LYS A 367 27.90 -23.37 7.73
N LYS A 368 27.77 -24.69 7.89
CA LYS A 368 26.94 -25.53 6.99
C LYS A 368 25.47 -25.12 7.00
N ILE A 369 24.93 -24.74 8.18
CA ILE A 369 23.53 -24.28 8.30
C ILE A 369 23.27 -23.00 7.48
N TYR A 370 24.21 -22.07 7.41
CA TYR A 370 24.12 -20.87 6.60
C TYR A 370 24.08 -21.19 5.10
N LYS A 371 24.95 -22.12 4.67
CA LYS A 371 24.89 -22.61 3.29
C LYS A 371 23.54 -23.25 2.96
N ASN A 372 23.04 -24.13 3.84
CA ASN A 372 21.77 -24.80 3.65
C ASN A 372 20.60 -23.79 3.56
N ALA A 373 20.61 -22.76 4.40
CA ALA A 373 19.60 -21.70 4.40
C ALA A 373 19.62 -20.90 3.08
N ALA A 374 20.80 -20.51 2.61
CA ALA A 374 20.97 -19.82 1.34
C ALA A 374 20.56 -20.70 0.13
N GLU A 375 20.92 -21.98 0.12
CA GLU A 375 20.50 -22.95 -0.90
C GLU A 375 18.96 -23.10 -0.90
N LYS A 376 18.33 -23.17 0.28
CA LYS A 376 16.87 -23.24 0.42
C LYS A 376 16.22 -21.97 -0.11
N MET A 377 16.71 -20.77 0.25
CA MET A 377 16.20 -19.48 -0.25
C MET A 377 16.19 -19.47 -1.79
N VAL A 378 17.31 -19.78 -2.42
CA VAL A 378 17.43 -19.81 -3.89
C VAL A 378 16.53 -20.88 -4.51
N GLN A 379 16.43 -22.07 -3.88
CA GLN A 379 15.63 -23.18 -4.39
C GLN A 379 14.12 -22.90 -4.31
N THR A 380 13.66 -22.29 -3.24
CA THR A 380 12.22 -22.00 -3.03
C THR A 380 11.79 -20.69 -3.67
N GLY A 381 12.72 -19.77 -3.90
CA GLY A 381 12.40 -18.43 -4.37
C GLY A 381 11.68 -17.58 -3.32
N GLY A 382 12.06 -17.75 -2.04
CA GLY A 382 11.40 -17.04 -0.92
C GLY A 382 11.38 -15.53 -1.14
N GLY A 383 10.19 -14.95 -1.30
CA GLY A 383 9.95 -13.52 -1.37
C GLY A 383 10.28 -12.81 -2.70
N ILE A 384 10.86 -13.47 -3.71
CA ILE A 384 11.35 -12.78 -4.92
C ILE A 384 10.27 -12.17 -5.82
N LEU A 385 9.06 -12.60 -5.69
CA LEU A 385 7.85 -12.06 -6.31
C LEU A 385 6.77 -12.13 -5.22
N SER A 386 6.92 -11.32 -4.17
CA SER A 386 6.20 -11.53 -2.91
C SER A 386 4.71 -11.28 -3.07
N HIS A 387 4.32 -10.04 -3.29
CA HIS A 387 2.93 -9.60 -3.47
C HIS A 387 2.86 -8.34 -4.32
N PRO A 388 1.71 -8.04 -4.95
CA PRO A 388 1.50 -6.76 -5.61
C PRO A 388 1.47 -5.63 -4.56
N VAL A 389 1.86 -4.43 -5.00
CA VAL A 389 1.79 -3.19 -4.22
C VAL A 389 0.97 -2.17 -4.99
N GLY A 390 0.12 -1.42 -4.31
CA GLY A 390 -0.76 -0.44 -4.96
C GLY A 390 -1.55 0.42 -4.00
N LEU A 391 -2.86 0.20 -3.93
CA LEU A 391 -3.76 0.83 -2.95
C LEU A 391 -3.66 0.17 -1.57
N ALA A 392 -3.17 -1.05 -1.50
CA ALA A 392 -2.81 -1.76 -0.27
C ALA A 392 -1.35 -2.23 -0.37
N VAL A 393 -0.71 -2.48 0.78
CA VAL A 393 0.64 -3.03 0.84
C VAL A 393 0.66 -4.45 0.25
N HIS A 394 -0.20 -5.33 0.72
CA HIS A 394 -0.52 -6.58 0.07
C HIS A 394 -1.72 -6.36 -0.84
N ASP A 395 -1.47 -5.79 -2.03
CA ASP A 395 -2.50 -5.49 -3.01
C ASP A 395 -2.96 -6.77 -3.70
N ASP A 396 -4.08 -6.70 -4.39
CA ASP A 396 -4.67 -7.84 -5.06
C ASP A 396 -4.44 -7.80 -6.57
N GLY A 397 -4.56 -8.97 -7.19
CA GLY A 397 -4.50 -9.11 -8.63
C GLY A 397 -3.65 -10.29 -9.10
N PRO A 398 -3.98 -10.85 -10.28
CA PRO A 398 -3.41 -12.10 -10.77
C PRO A 398 -2.04 -11.94 -11.46
N TYR A 399 -1.13 -11.11 -10.96
CA TYR A 399 0.16 -10.85 -11.60
C TYR A 399 1.07 -12.09 -11.68
N ARG A 400 0.87 -13.08 -10.81
CA ARG A 400 1.59 -14.37 -10.86
C ARG A 400 1.00 -15.38 -11.84
N HIS A 401 -0.21 -15.15 -12.35
CA HIS A 401 -0.89 -16.06 -13.25
C HIS A 401 -0.66 -15.67 -14.72
N GLY A 402 0.49 -16.05 -15.24
CA GLY A 402 0.90 -15.76 -16.61
C GLY A 402 2.09 -14.81 -16.69
N PRO A 403 2.39 -14.31 -17.90
CA PRO A 403 3.54 -13.44 -18.11
C PRO A 403 3.35 -12.08 -17.46
N LEU A 404 4.46 -11.55 -16.89
CA LEU A 404 4.49 -10.19 -16.34
C LEU A 404 4.20 -9.17 -17.43
N LYS A 405 3.42 -8.15 -17.07
CA LYS A 405 3.02 -7.06 -17.98
C LYS A 405 3.67 -5.76 -17.55
N ILE A 406 3.90 -4.87 -18.51
CA ILE A 406 4.25 -3.48 -18.24
C ILE A 406 3.19 -2.88 -17.32
N GLY A 407 3.62 -2.21 -16.25
CA GLY A 407 2.74 -1.65 -15.22
C GLY A 407 2.38 -2.60 -14.07
N HIS A 408 2.84 -3.86 -14.06
CA HIS A 408 2.81 -4.66 -12.83
C HIS A 408 3.75 -4.05 -11.80
N VAL A 409 3.25 -3.80 -10.60
CA VAL A 409 4.03 -3.31 -9.45
C VAL A 409 3.95 -4.33 -8.33
N PHE A 410 5.08 -4.73 -7.78
CA PHE A 410 5.15 -5.73 -6.71
C PHE A 410 6.44 -5.61 -5.89
N SER A 411 6.45 -6.26 -4.73
CA SER A 411 7.61 -6.35 -3.85
C SER A 411 8.54 -7.47 -4.31
N VAL A 412 9.85 -7.15 -4.32
CA VAL A 412 10.97 -8.10 -4.43
C VAL A 412 11.64 -8.15 -3.06
N ASP A 413 11.34 -9.19 -2.29
CA ASP A 413 11.67 -9.35 -0.88
C ASP A 413 12.34 -10.70 -0.60
N PRO A 414 13.58 -10.96 -1.07
CA PRO A 414 14.29 -12.20 -0.77
C PRO A 414 14.50 -12.36 0.73
N GLN A 415 14.02 -13.49 1.24
CA GLN A 415 13.97 -13.83 2.67
C GLN A 415 14.78 -15.08 2.97
N MET A 416 15.57 -15.05 4.02
CA MET A 416 16.35 -16.19 4.49
C MET A 416 16.11 -16.48 5.96
N TRP A 417 15.81 -17.75 6.25
CA TRP A 417 15.61 -18.26 7.60
C TRP A 417 16.72 -19.25 7.97
N VAL A 418 17.28 -19.09 9.17
CA VAL A 418 18.21 -20.04 9.80
C VAL A 418 17.59 -20.44 11.14
N PRO A 419 16.65 -21.40 11.15
CA PRO A 419 15.89 -21.74 12.36
C PRO A 419 16.74 -22.22 13.52
N GLU A 420 17.86 -22.87 13.25
CA GLU A 420 18.79 -23.39 14.25
C GLU A 420 19.40 -22.30 15.13
N GLU A 421 19.46 -21.06 14.63
CA GLU A 421 20.00 -19.90 15.36
C GLU A 421 18.95 -18.80 15.53
N ASN A 422 17.69 -19.10 15.28
CA ASN A 422 16.58 -18.13 15.33
C ASN A 422 16.86 -16.86 14.51
N LEU A 423 17.43 -17.02 13.29
CA LEU A 423 17.72 -15.89 12.42
C LEU A 423 16.70 -15.77 11.29
N TYR A 424 16.25 -14.56 11.07
CA TYR A 424 15.50 -14.13 9.89
C TYR A 424 16.17 -12.90 9.30
N LEU A 425 16.42 -12.92 8.00
CA LEU A 425 17.02 -11.81 7.27
C LEU A 425 16.23 -11.57 5.99
N ARG A 426 16.06 -10.31 5.62
CA ARG A 426 15.42 -9.94 4.36
C ARG A 426 15.92 -8.61 3.81
N TYR A 427 15.61 -8.40 2.55
CA TYR A 427 15.89 -7.15 1.85
C TYR A 427 14.80 -6.90 0.84
N GLU A 428 14.12 -5.76 0.89
CA GLU A 428 12.88 -5.56 0.17
C GLU A 428 12.86 -4.26 -0.62
N ASP A 429 12.36 -4.34 -1.85
CA ASP A 429 12.16 -3.21 -2.73
C ASP A 429 10.84 -3.31 -3.48
N THR A 430 10.16 -2.20 -3.68
CA THR A 430 9.03 -2.10 -4.61
C THR A 430 9.52 -1.74 -6.01
N ILE A 431 9.12 -2.53 -6.99
CA ILE A 431 9.50 -2.35 -8.40
C ILE A 431 8.28 -2.24 -9.31
N VAL A 432 8.48 -1.65 -10.49
CA VAL A 432 7.52 -1.71 -11.61
C VAL A 432 8.14 -2.38 -12.82
N VAL A 433 7.38 -3.22 -13.51
CA VAL A 433 7.77 -3.78 -14.82
C VAL A 433 7.62 -2.72 -15.88
N THR A 434 8.70 -2.46 -16.64
CA THR A 434 8.79 -1.46 -17.70
C THR A 434 9.00 -2.12 -19.07
N GLU A 435 8.98 -1.36 -20.15
CA GLU A 435 9.28 -1.87 -21.51
C GLU A 435 10.66 -2.53 -21.62
N ASN A 436 11.65 -2.02 -20.88
CA ASN A 436 13.06 -2.44 -20.97
C ASN A 436 13.51 -3.33 -19.80
N GLY A 437 12.61 -3.82 -18.97
CA GLY A 437 12.92 -4.62 -17.79
C GLY A 437 12.08 -4.22 -16.60
N ASN A 438 12.70 -3.63 -15.57
CA ASN A 438 12.03 -3.08 -14.41
C ASN A 438 12.69 -1.77 -13.95
N GLU A 439 11.97 -1.03 -13.13
CA GLU A 439 12.46 0.12 -12.38
C GLU A 439 12.31 -0.17 -10.89
N ASN A 440 13.39 -0.11 -10.14
CA ASN A 440 13.37 -0.14 -8.69
C ASN A 440 13.16 1.29 -8.15
N PHE A 441 12.07 1.53 -7.45
CA PHE A 441 11.73 2.86 -6.95
C PHE A 441 12.64 3.34 -5.80
N THR A 442 13.39 2.43 -5.20
CA THR A 442 14.29 2.69 -4.07
C THR A 442 15.77 2.45 -4.39
N ASP A 443 16.13 2.46 -5.67
CA ASP A 443 17.53 2.28 -6.12
C ASP A 443 18.50 3.34 -5.56
N PHE A 444 17.99 4.53 -5.19
CA PHE A 444 18.77 5.60 -4.53
C PHE A 444 19.10 5.32 -3.06
N LEU A 445 18.37 4.40 -2.41
CA LEU A 445 18.61 4.01 -1.02
C LEU A 445 19.81 3.08 -0.96
N PRO A 446 20.84 3.39 -0.13
CA PRO A 446 21.99 2.51 0.02
C PRO A 446 21.60 1.06 0.27
N SER A 447 22.17 0.16 -0.52
CA SER A 447 21.98 -1.28 -0.39
C SER A 447 23.28 -2.02 -0.05
N GLU A 448 24.41 -1.48 -0.46
CA GLU A 448 25.72 -2.08 -0.17
C GLU A 448 26.05 -1.96 1.31
N LEU A 449 26.54 -3.05 1.91
CA LEU A 449 26.76 -3.14 3.35
C LEU A 449 27.76 -2.08 3.88
N ASP A 450 28.80 -1.75 3.11
CA ASP A 450 29.75 -0.70 3.46
C ASP A 450 29.14 0.69 3.44
N GLU A 451 28.15 0.93 2.58
CA GLU A 451 27.42 2.20 2.53
C GLU A 451 26.45 2.32 3.72
N LEU A 452 25.78 1.24 4.11
CA LEU A 452 24.95 1.19 5.29
C LEU A 452 25.75 1.45 6.56
N GLU A 453 26.93 0.83 6.73
CA GLU A 453 27.83 1.13 7.86
C GLU A 453 28.27 2.60 7.91
N LYS A 454 28.52 3.22 6.76
CA LYS A 454 28.83 4.66 6.70
C LYS A 454 27.63 5.49 7.12
N LEU A 455 26.44 5.15 6.62
CA LEU A 455 25.22 5.90 6.89
C LEU A 455 24.81 5.85 8.38
N VAL A 456 24.97 4.71 9.05
CA VAL A 456 24.73 4.59 10.52
C VAL A 456 25.65 5.50 11.33
N ARG A 457 26.86 5.81 10.81
CA ARG A 457 27.83 6.68 11.50
C ARG A 457 27.56 8.18 11.30
N GLU A 458 26.63 8.54 10.44
CA GLU A 458 26.18 9.93 10.28
C GLU A 458 25.28 10.33 11.44
N LYS A 459 25.15 11.66 11.68
CA LYS A 459 24.20 12.16 12.67
C LYS A 459 22.80 12.24 12.06
N GLY A 460 21.85 11.60 12.71
CA GLY A 460 20.45 11.71 12.39
C GLY A 460 19.69 12.70 13.26
N MET A 461 18.38 12.68 13.10
CA MET A 461 17.49 13.59 13.82
C MET A 461 17.53 13.34 15.33
N LEU A 462 17.57 12.08 15.78
CA LEU A 462 17.56 11.77 17.23
C LEU A 462 18.76 12.36 17.97
N GLN A 463 19.93 12.49 17.31
CA GLN A 463 21.11 13.11 17.89
C GLN A 463 21.03 14.63 17.92
N SER A 464 20.12 15.23 17.14
CA SER A 464 19.94 16.68 17.00
C SER A 464 18.81 17.21 17.87
N PHE A 465 17.86 16.39 18.29
CA PHE A 465 16.79 16.80 19.19
C PHE A 465 17.22 16.78 20.66
N PRO A 466 16.73 17.71 21.47
CA PRO A 466 16.96 17.65 22.90
C PRO A 466 16.35 16.38 23.49
N LYS A 467 17.17 15.58 24.14
CA LYS A 467 16.71 14.41 24.91
C LYS A 467 15.95 14.88 26.14
N ASP A 468 14.87 14.17 26.51
CA ASP A 468 14.16 14.45 27.74
C ASP A 468 15.12 14.29 28.92
N SER A 469 15.28 15.38 29.68
CA SER A 469 16.09 15.39 30.88
C SER A 469 15.28 15.06 32.16
N MET A 470 13.95 14.90 32.03
CA MET A 470 13.10 14.57 33.16
C MET A 470 13.32 13.11 33.57
N LYS A 471 13.62 12.91 34.84
CA LYS A 471 13.67 11.56 35.41
C LYS A 471 12.25 11.12 35.73
N TRP A 472 11.73 10.17 34.98
CA TRP A 472 10.50 9.48 35.30
C TRP A 472 10.82 8.43 36.36
N ASN A 473 10.29 8.60 37.56
CA ASN A 473 10.33 7.55 38.60
C ASN A 473 9.06 6.71 38.41
N TYR A 474 9.21 5.54 37.81
CA TYR A 474 8.18 4.51 37.80
C TYR A 474 8.23 3.67 39.06
#